data_28a310290524c9a575919bab0f5fd0b5
#
_entry.id   28a310290524c9a575919bab0f5fd0b5
#
_cell.length_a   1.000
_cell.length_b   1.000
_cell.length_c   1.000
_cell.angle_alpha   90.00
_cell.angle_beta   90.00
_cell.angle_gamma   90.00
#
_symmetry.space_group_name_H-M   'P 1'
#
loop_
_entity.id
_entity.type
_entity.pdbx_description
1 polymer ?
#
loop_
_entity_poly.entity_id
_entity_poly.type
_entity_poly.pdbx_seq_one_letter_code
_entity_poly.pdbx_strand_id
1 'polypeptide(L)'
;MTGIKIRKLVFTYPDSKYPVLKNINLDFEPFSWTAIIGHNGSGKSTLARLIDGLLSPTAGSIEVDGIQVNESSLGQIHQQIGFVFQNPENQFVGATVADDVAFGLENRQVARNEMEEKIDKALKMVGMSDYKNTAPINLSGGQKQRVALAGILALMPKIIILDEATSMLDPLARQEILSLLRRLKNEYNRSIISITHDLKEIELADKIVVLNDSQVVKQGTPAEILKDKELLLEIGVGVPASQQLQKLLVERGIDIPNRYLNLEELKNWLKQQLQ
;
A
#
# COMPACT_ATOMS: atom_id res chain seq x y z
N MET A 1 -12.70 15.13 4.07
CA MET A 1 -12.48 13.71 3.68
C MET A 1 -13.02 12.81 4.78
N THR A 2 -13.85 11.82 4.44
CA THR A 2 -14.51 10.94 5.43
C THR A 2 -13.89 9.52 5.46
N GLY A 3 -12.87 9.27 4.66
CA GLY A 3 -12.21 7.97 4.56
C GLY A 3 -12.98 6.95 3.72
N ILE A 4 -12.72 5.65 3.94
CA ILE A 4 -13.39 4.56 3.24
C ILE A 4 -14.14 3.72 4.26
N LYS A 5 -15.41 3.39 3.94
CA LYS A 5 -16.26 2.55 4.79
C LYS A 5 -16.72 1.32 4.00
N ILE A 6 -16.54 0.17 4.61
CA ILE A 6 -16.95 -1.13 4.05
C ILE A 6 -17.93 -1.78 5.02
N ARG A 7 -19.08 -2.22 4.51
CA ARG A 7 -20.14 -2.81 5.33
C ARG A 7 -20.65 -4.11 4.71
N LYS A 8 -20.56 -5.19 5.51
CA LYS A 8 -21.04 -6.53 5.18
C LYS A 8 -20.60 -7.01 3.80
N LEU A 9 -19.40 -6.64 3.38
CA LEU A 9 -18.87 -6.91 2.04
C LEU A 9 -18.67 -8.41 1.84
N VAL A 10 -19.24 -8.94 0.77
CA VAL A 10 -19.04 -10.31 0.29
C VAL A 10 -18.63 -10.23 -1.18
N PHE A 11 -17.65 -11.03 -1.55
CA PHE A 11 -17.26 -11.15 -2.94
C PHE A 11 -16.93 -12.59 -3.32
N THR A 12 -17.49 -13.03 -4.46
CA THR A 12 -17.23 -14.33 -5.08
C THR A 12 -16.92 -14.11 -6.56
N TYR A 13 -15.79 -14.66 -7.04
CA TYR A 13 -15.49 -14.64 -8.48
C TYR A 13 -16.52 -15.49 -9.26
N PRO A 14 -16.85 -15.13 -10.50
CA PRO A 14 -17.88 -15.84 -11.29
C PRO A 14 -17.63 -17.37 -11.40
N ASP A 15 -16.37 -17.77 -11.50
CA ASP A 15 -15.97 -19.18 -11.65
C ASP A 15 -15.70 -19.89 -10.31
N SER A 16 -15.93 -19.21 -9.18
CA SER A 16 -15.70 -19.76 -7.84
C SER A 16 -17.00 -20.16 -7.16
N LYS A 17 -16.99 -21.29 -6.46
CA LYS A 17 -18.10 -21.71 -5.58
C LYS A 17 -18.04 -21.07 -4.19
N TYR A 18 -16.87 -20.55 -3.80
CA TYR A 18 -16.62 -20.04 -2.45
C TYR A 18 -16.30 -18.56 -2.49
N PRO A 19 -16.81 -17.79 -1.53
CA PRO A 19 -16.48 -16.38 -1.42
C PRO A 19 -15.01 -16.18 -1.05
N VAL A 20 -14.36 -15.24 -1.76
CA VAL A 20 -12.99 -14.78 -1.46
C VAL A 20 -12.98 -13.76 -0.33
N LEU A 21 -14.08 -13.05 -0.13
CA LEU A 21 -14.30 -12.15 1.00
C LEU A 21 -15.65 -12.47 1.64
N LYS A 22 -15.67 -12.59 2.98
CA LYS A 22 -16.84 -13.01 3.76
C LYS A 22 -17.17 -11.97 4.82
N ASN A 23 -18.28 -11.24 4.64
CA ASN A 23 -18.81 -10.30 5.64
C ASN A 23 -17.77 -9.30 6.20
N ILE A 24 -16.98 -8.71 5.29
CA ILE A 24 -15.97 -7.72 5.69
C ILE A 24 -16.65 -6.44 6.17
N ASN A 25 -16.29 -6.00 7.37
CA ASN A 25 -16.62 -4.71 7.94
C ASN A 25 -15.32 -4.01 8.31
N LEU A 26 -15.04 -2.86 7.68
CA LEU A 26 -13.74 -2.20 7.81
C LEU A 26 -13.88 -0.70 7.54
N ASP A 27 -13.15 0.10 8.31
CA ASP A 27 -13.01 1.54 8.10
C ASP A 27 -11.54 1.89 7.93
N PHE A 28 -11.26 2.69 6.88
CA PHE A 28 -9.97 3.32 6.66
C PHE A 28 -10.10 4.80 6.99
N GLU A 29 -9.35 5.24 7.97
CA GLU A 29 -9.33 6.62 8.40
C GLU A 29 -8.71 7.53 7.32
N PRO A 30 -9.21 8.76 7.16
CA PRO A 30 -8.60 9.72 6.25
C PRO A 30 -7.19 10.11 6.73
N PHE A 31 -6.31 10.42 5.78
CA PHE A 31 -4.93 10.88 6.02
C PHE A 31 -4.07 9.89 6.82
N SER A 32 -4.44 8.62 6.80
CA SER A 32 -3.74 7.53 7.47
C SER A 32 -3.08 6.59 6.48
N TRP A 33 -2.08 5.86 6.95
CA TRP A 33 -1.49 4.74 6.24
C TRP A 33 -1.97 3.44 6.87
N THR A 34 -2.76 2.67 6.13
CA THR A 34 -3.21 1.33 6.55
C THR A 34 -2.48 0.26 5.75
N ALA A 35 -1.78 -0.65 6.44
CA ALA A 35 -1.22 -1.85 5.84
C ALA A 35 -2.20 -3.02 5.93
N ILE A 36 -2.45 -3.70 4.81
CA ILE A 36 -3.24 -4.92 4.75
C ILE A 36 -2.26 -6.09 4.60
N ILE A 37 -2.26 -6.99 5.58
CA ILE A 37 -1.39 -8.16 5.63
C ILE A 37 -2.21 -9.45 5.71
N GLY A 38 -1.60 -10.59 5.38
CA GLY A 38 -2.24 -11.91 5.42
C GLY A 38 -1.58 -12.85 4.42
N HIS A 39 -1.85 -14.13 4.52
CA HIS A 39 -1.28 -15.13 3.60
C HIS A 39 -1.72 -14.91 2.14
N ASN A 40 -1.03 -15.54 1.20
CA ASN A 40 -1.40 -15.50 -0.21
C ASN A 40 -2.77 -16.17 -0.41
N GLY A 41 -3.65 -15.51 -1.18
CA GLY A 41 -5.02 -16.00 -1.38
C GLY A 41 -6.04 -15.57 -0.30
N SER A 42 -5.65 -14.82 0.74
CA SER A 42 -6.59 -14.35 1.78
C SER A 42 -7.59 -13.28 1.30
N GLY A 43 -7.45 -12.76 0.08
CA GLY A 43 -8.37 -11.77 -0.51
C GLY A 43 -7.88 -10.32 -0.50
N LYS A 44 -6.62 -10.04 -0.11
CA LYS A 44 -6.07 -8.66 -0.02
C LYS A 44 -6.19 -7.86 -1.32
N SER A 45 -5.65 -8.38 -2.41
CA SER A 45 -5.73 -7.70 -3.73
C SER A 45 -7.17 -7.60 -4.24
N THR A 46 -8.02 -8.58 -3.91
CA THR A 46 -9.45 -8.54 -4.24
C THR A 46 -10.14 -7.41 -3.48
N LEU A 47 -9.84 -7.23 -2.19
CA LEU A 47 -10.38 -6.13 -1.38
C LEU A 47 -9.95 -4.76 -1.96
N ALA A 48 -8.68 -4.62 -2.31
CA ALA A 48 -8.17 -3.38 -2.92
C ALA A 48 -8.87 -3.05 -4.25
N ARG A 49 -9.06 -4.04 -5.13
CA ARG A 49 -9.78 -3.87 -6.40
C ARG A 49 -11.26 -3.53 -6.24
N LEU A 50 -11.89 -4.05 -5.20
CA LEU A 50 -13.27 -3.67 -4.85
C LEU A 50 -13.37 -2.24 -4.33
N ILE A 51 -12.38 -1.77 -3.57
CA ILE A 51 -12.32 -0.38 -3.10
C ILE A 51 -12.17 0.59 -4.28
N ASP A 52 -11.34 0.25 -5.26
CA ASP A 52 -11.14 1.06 -6.48
C ASP A 52 -12.30 0.95 -7.49
N GLY A 53 -13.22 -0.02 -7.28
CA GLY A 53 -14.34 -0.27 -8.19
C GLY A 53 -14.00 -1.07 -9.44
N LEU A 54 -12.79 -1.65 -9.52
CA LEU A 54 -12.39 -2.60 -10.59
C LEU A 54 -13.17 -3.92 -10.52
N LEU A 55 -13.73 -4.22 -9.35
CA LEU A 55 -14.64 -5.34 -9.12
C LEU A 55 -15.90 -4.81 -8.41
N SER A 56 -17.04 -5.45 -8.70
CA SER A 56 -18.30 -5.14 -8.03
C SER A 56 -18.61 -6.15 -6.95
N PRO A 57 -19.01 -5.75 -5.73
CA PRO A 57 -19.30 -6.67 -4.65
C PRO A 57 -20.49 -7.57 -4.96
N THR A 58 -20.45 -8.83 -4.52
CA THR A 58 -21.59 -9.75 -4.58
C THR A 58 -22.69 -9.34 -3.60
N ALA A 59 -22.30 -8.81 -2.42
CA ALA A 59 -23.20 -8.24 -1.42
C ALA A 59 -22.44 -7.24 -0.55
N GLY A 60 -23.20 -6.40 0.17
CA GLY A 60 -22.64 -5.34 1.02
C GLY A 60 -22.39 -4.05 0.24
N SER A 61 -21.62 -3.13 0.82
CA SER A 61 -21.36 -1.82 0.21
C SER A 61 -19.96 -1.31 0.56
N ILE A 62 -19.43 -0.46 -0.34
CA ILE A 62 -18.20 0.30 -0.16
C ILE A 62 -18.51 1.76 -0.43
N GLU A 63 -18.06 2.63 0.45
CA GLU A 63 -18.16 4.08 0.34
C GLU A 63 -16.76 4.69 0.41
N VAL A 64 -16.42 5.54 -0.53
CA VAL A 64 -15.15 6.29 -0.59
C VAL A 64 -15.47 7.78 -0.50
N ASP A 65 -15.02 8.41 0.56
CA ASP A 65 -15.23 9.85 0.82
C ASP A 65 -16.72 10.30 0.70
N GLY A 66 -17.64 9.43 1.17
CA GLY A 66 -19.09 9.68 1.11
C GLY A 66 -19.75 9.27 -0.20
N ILE A 67 -19.01 8.75 -1.17
CA ILE A 67 -19.50 8.29 -2.47
C ILE A 67 -19.56 6.77 -2.47
N GLN A 68 -20.74 6.20 -2.69
CA GLN A 68 -20.88 4.75 -2.83
C GLN A 68 -20.21 4.26 -4.12
N VAL A 69 -19.40 3.22 -4.02
CA VAL A 69 -18.72 2.61 -5.17
C VAL A 69 -19.72 1.77 -5.96
N ASN A 70 -20.04 2.21 -7.17
CA ASN A 70 -20.90 1.53 -8.13
C ASN A 70 -20.60 2.03 -9.56
N GLU A 71 -21.17 1.41 -10.58
CA GLU A 71 -20.89 1.75 -11.98
C GLU A 71 -21.08 3.23 -12.31
N SER A 72 -22.11 3.89 -11.75
CA SER A 72 -22.40 5.30 -12.03
C SER A 72 -21.42 6.27 -11.36
N SER A 73 -20.70 5.85 -10.33
CA SER A 73 -19.76 6.67 -9.55
C SER A 73 -18.30 6.41 -9.88
N LEU A 74 -17.96 5.41 -10.72
CA LEU A 74 -16.57 5.02 -11.01
C LEU A 74 -15.68 6.19 -11.43
N GLY A 75 -16.18 7.08 -12.30
CA GLY A 75 -15.44 8.26 -12.72
C GLY A 75 -15.03 9.17 -11.56
N GLN A 76 -15.89 9.33 -10.56
CA GLN A 76 -15.60 10.13 -9.36
C GLN A 76 -14.65 9.39 -8.41
N ILE A 77 -14.76 8.07 -8.30
CA ILE A 77 -13.88 7.22 -7.49
C ILE A 77 -12.46 7.26 -8.06
N HIS A 78 -12.29 7.01 -9.36
CA HIS A 78 -10.97 7.02 -10.02
C HIS A 78 -10.32 8.43 -10.06
N GLN A 79 -11.09 9.50 -9.85
CA GLN A 79 -10.50 10.82 -9.61
C GLN A 79 -9.85 10.95 -8.23
N GLN A 80 -10.27 10.16 -7.26
CA GLN A 80 -9.78 10.21 -5.88
C GLN A 80 -8.73 9.17 -5.57
N ILE A 81 -8.79 7.99 -6.21
CA ILE A 81 -7.90 6.86 -5.98
C ILE A 81 -6.85 6.77 -7.08
N GLY A 82 -5.62 6.50 -6.69
CA GLY A 82 -4.55 6.03 -7.56
C GLY A 82 -4.15 4.63 -7.15
N PHE A 83 -4.20 3.68 -8.09
CA PHE A 83 -3.93 2.27 -7.85
C PHE A 83 -2.63 1.83 -8.54
N VAL A 84 -1.69 1.27 -7.77
CA VAL A 84 -0.45 0.67 -8.29
C VAL A 84 -0.54 -0.84 -8.10
N PHE A 85 -0.52 -1.57 -9.20
CA PHE A 85 -0.64 -3.03 -9.21
C PHE A 85 0.69 -3.73 -8.91
N GLN A 86 0.62 -4.98 -8.48
CA GLN A 86 1.76 -5.83 -8.18
C GLN A 86 2.69 -6.01 -9.37
N ASN A 87 2.13 -6.28 -10.57
CA ASN A 87 2.90 -6.42 -11.79
C ASN A 87 2.73 -5.18 -12.67
N PRO A 88 3.75 -4.32 -12.81
CA PRO A 88 3.68 -3.11 -13.63
C PRO A 88 3.70 -3.40 -15.13
N GLU A 89 4.12 -4.59 -15.58
CA GLU A 89 4.31 -4.88 -17.02
C GLU A 89 3.02 -4.75 -17.83
N ASN A 90 1.88 -5.04 -17.21
CA ASN A 90 0.57 -4.97 -17.86
C ASN A 90 -0.06 -3.57 -17.82
N GLN A 91 0.63 -2.57 -17.29
CA GLN A 91 0.08 -1.21 -17.09
C GLN A 91 0.58 -0.21 -18.15
N PHE A 92 1.71 -0.50 -18.80
CA PHE A 92 2.32 0.41 -19.75
C PHE A 92 1.56 0.46 -21.08
N VAL A 93 1.19 1.66 -21.50
CA VAL A 93 0.52 1.95 -22.78
C VAL A 93 1.30 2.97 -23.60
N GLY A 94 2.18 3.75 -22.96
CA GLY A 94 3.00 4.79 -23.59
C GLY A 94 4.17 4.23 -24.40
N ALA A 95 4.56 4.91 -25.49
CA ALA A 95 5.77 4.59 -26.24
C ALA A 95 7.04 4.95 -25.47
N THR A 96 6.98 5.98 -24.63
CA THR A 96 8.03 6.41 -23.72
C THR A 96 7.49 6.48 -22.29
N VAL A 97 8.39 6.58 -21.32
CA VAL A 97 8.05 6.82 -19.91
C VAL A 97 7.22 8.10 -19.75
N ALA A 98 7.55 9.16 -20.49
CA ALA A 98 6.78 10.40 -20.44
C ALA A 98 5.35 10.21 -20.95
N ASP A 99 5.19 9.49 -22.08
CA ASP A 99 3.87 9.22 -22.66
C ASP A 99 3.01 8.38 -21.72
N ASP A 100 3.63 7.43 -21.01
CA ASP A 100 2.92 6.58 -20.05
C ASP A 100 2.41 7.38 -18.84
N VAL A 101 3.26 8.27 -18.30
CA VAL A 101 2.85 9.17 -17.21
C VAL A 101 1.80 10.18 -17.70
N ALA A 102 1.91 10.65 -18.97
CA ALA A 102 0.95 11.56 -19.59
C ALA A 102 -0.45 10.95 -19.73
N PHE A 103 -0.55 9.64 -19.99
CA PHE A 103 -1.81 8.95 -20.23
C PHE A 103 -2.88 9.20 -19.13
N GLY A 104 -2.47 9.14 -17.88
CA GLY A 104 -3.36 9.44 -16.76
C GLY A 104 -3.81 10.90 -16.72
N LEU A 105 -2.92 11.83 -17.08
CA LEU A 105 -3.21 13.27 -17.14
C LEU A 105 -4.15 13.60 -18.31
N GLU A 106 -3.96 12.96 -19.47
CA GLU A 106 -4.84 13.09 -20.64
C GLU A 106 -6.26 12.62 -20.33
N ASN A 107 -6.39 11.46 -19.69
CA ASN A 107 -7.69 10.93 -19.24
C ASN A 107 -8.42 11.88 -18.28
N ARG A 108 -7.69 12.70 -17.53
CA ARG A 108 -8.23 13.74 -16.66
C ARG A 108 -8.37 15.11 -17.36
N GLN A 109 -8.13 15.17 -18.66
CA GLN A 109 -8.22 16.40 -19.48
C GLN A 109 -7.37 17.55 -18.91
N VAL A 110 -6.19 17.23 -18.36
CA VAL A 110 -5.22 18.23 -17.92
C VAL A 110 -4.73 19.00 -19.14
N ALA A 111 -4.62 20.32 -19.01
CA ALA A 111 -4.15 21.15 -20.11
C ALA A 111 -2.69 20.79 -20.50
N ARG A 112 -2.42 20.72 -21.80
CA ARG A 112 -1.13 20.25 -22.33
C ARG A 112 0.08 21.02 -21.81
N ASN A 113 -0.09 22.32 -21.59
CA ASN A 113 0.96 23.20 -21.02
C ASN A 113 1.29 22.88 -19.55
N GLU A 114 0.38 22.21 -18.82
CA GLU A 114 0.62 21.80 -17.44
C GLU A 114 1.15 20.36 -17.32
N MET A 115 0.96 19.54 -18.36
CA MET A 115 1.33 18.13 -18.34
C MET A 115 2.83 17.95 -18.17
N GLU A 116 3.66 18.69 -18.92
CA GLU A 116 5.10 18.53 -18.90
C GLU A 116 5.68 18.77 -17.51
N GLU A 117 5.25 19.84 -16.84
CA GLU A 117 5.67 20.12 -15.46
C GLU A 117 5.26 19.01 -14.48
N LYS A 118 4.01 18.49 -14.62
CA LYS A 118 3.51 17.41 -13.77
C LYS A 118 4.27 16.10 -14.00
N ILE A 119 4.59 15.77 -15.25
CA ILE A 119 5.39 14.59 -15.64
C ILE A 119 6.79 14.70 -15.02
N ASP A 120 7.48 15.82 -15.25
CA ASP A 120 8.83 16.03 -14.75
C ASP A 120 8.90 15.98 -13.23
N LYS A 121 7.93 16.58 -12.55
CA LYS A 121 7.80 16.54 -11.11
C LYS A 121 7.58 15.10 -10.59
N ALA A 122 6.67 14.35 -11.22
CA ALA A 122 6.37 12.98 -10.83
C ALA A 122 7.58 12.05 -11.03
N LEU A 123 8.25 12.14 -12.19
CA LEU A 123 9.46 11.37 -12.50
C LEU A 123 10.61 11.70 -11.53
N LYS A 124 10.77 12.97 -11.18
CA LYS A 124 11.75 13.41 -10.19
C LYS A 124 11.46 12.83 -8.80
N MET A 125 10.19 12.74 -8.40
CA MET A 125 9.80 12.19 -7.08
C MET A 125 10.19 10.72 -6.92
N VAL A 126 10.22 9.96 -8.00
CA VAL A 126 10.57 8.53 -8.00
C VAL A 126 11.99 8.24 -8.53
N GLY A 127 12.79 9.27 -8.81
CA GLY A 127 14.17 9.12 -9.31
C GLY A 127 14.27 8.57 -10.72
N MET A 128 13.31 8.91 -11.60
CA MET A 128 13.24 8.41 -12.98
C MET A 128 13.37 9.51 -14.05
N SER A 129 13.86 10.71 -13.70
CA SER A 129 13.99 11.83 -14.64
C SER A 129 14.83 11.52 -15.87
N ASP A 130 15.94 10.79 -15.70
CA ASP A 130 16.85 10.45 -16.79
C ASP A 130 16.28 9.44 -17.80
N TYR A 131 15.18 8.79 -17.42
CA TYR A 131 14.49 7.78 -18.23
C TYR A 131 13.26 8.33 -18.95
N LYS A 132 13.00 9.64 -18.89
CA LYS A 132 11.80 10.30 -19.47
C LYS A 132 11.49 9.85 -20.89
N ASN A 133 12.52 9.75 -21.75
CA ASN A 133 12.39 9.40 -23.16
C ASN A 133 12.68 7.92 -23.45
N THR A 134 12.85 7.09 -22.43
CA THR A 134 13.13 5.66 -22.58
C THR A 134 11.84 4.90 -22.82
N ALA A 135 11.86 3.91 -23.73
CA ALA A 135 10.73 3.02 -23.91
C ALA A 135 10.58 2.10 -22.68
N PRO A 136 9.35 1.90 -22.14
CA PRO A 136 9.13 1.10 -20.94
C PRO A 136 9.67 -0.33 -21.01
N ILE A 137 9.72 -0.93 -22.22
CA ILE A 137 10.25 -2.27 -22.42
C ILE A 137 11.74 -2.40 -22.05
N ASN A 138 12.50 -1.30 -22.13
CA ASN A 138 13.93 -1.26 -21.83
C ASN A 138 14.23 -1.03 -20.33
N LEU A 139 13.20 -0.92 -19.48
CA LEU A 139 13.36 -0.70 -18.06
C LEU A 139 13.43 -2.03 -17.30
N SER A 140 14.20 -2.06 -16.21
CA SER A 140 14.15 -3.16 -15.25
C SER A 140 12.78 -3.19 -14.51
N GLY A 141 12.43 -4.32 -13.87
CA GLY A 141 11.19 -4.45 -13.12
C GLY A 141 11.03 -3.37 -12.03
N GLY A 142 12.09 -3.05 -11.30
CA GLY A 142 12.07 -1.99 -10.30
C GLY A 142 11.92 -0.58 -10.90
N GLN A 143 12.52 -0.32 -12.06
CA GLN A 143 12.33 0.93 -12.78
C GLN A 143 10.90 1.05 -13.32
N LYS A 144 10.34 -0.01 -13.87
CA LYS A 144 8.93 -0.09 -14.28
C LYS A 144 8.01 0.26 -13.11
N GLN A 145 8.26 -0.32 -11.93
CA GLN A 145 7.46 -0.05 -10.73
C GLN A 145 7.54 1.42 -10.29
N ARG A 146 8.72 2.05 -10.37
CA ARG A 146 8.89 3.48 -10.09
C ARG A 146 8.11 4.34 -11.10
N VAL A 147 8.12 3.98 -12.38
CA VAL A 147 7.35 4.70 -13.41
C VAL A 147 5.85 4.54 -13.21
N ALA A 148 5.36 3.33 -12.91
CA ALA A 148 3.95 3.12 -12.58
C ALA A 148 3.50 3.99 -11.39
N LEU A 149 4.34 4.09 -10.35
CA LEU A 149 4.10 5.01 -9.24
C LEU A 149 4.12 6.48 -9.69
N ALA A 150 5.03 6.89 -10.58
CA ALA A 150 5.06 8.26 -11.12
C ALA A 150 3.75 8.61 -11.85
N GLY A 151 3.21 7.68 -12.67
CA GLY A 151 1.94 7.87 -13.35
C GLY A 151 0.78 8.20 -12.40
N ILE A 152 0.74 7.49 -11.26
CA ILE A 152 -0.26 7.77 -10.22
C ILE A 152 0.04 9.09 -9.49
N LEU A 153 1.30 9.37 -9.16
CA LEU A 153 1.70 10.58 -8.45
C LEU A 153 1.51 11.86 -9.29
N ALA A 154 1.62 11.79 -10.61
CA ALA A 154 1.33 12.91 -11.50
C ALA A 154 -0.11 13.44 -11.32
N LEU A 155 -1.03 12.54 -10.98
CA LEU A 155 -2.45 12.84 -10.72
C LEU A 155 -2.71 13.39 -9.30
N MET A 156 -1.75 13.26 -8.38
CA MET A 156 -1.86 13.67 -6.98
C MET A 156 -3.18 13.20 -6.32
N PRO A 157 -3.51 11.89 -6.38
CA PRO A 157 -4.78 11.38 -5.86
C PRO A 157 -4.88 11.59 -4.34
N LYS A 158 -6.10 11.57 -3.80
CA LYS A 158 -6.33 11.67 -2.35
C LYS A 158 -5.97 10.37 -1.63
N ILE A 159 -6.18 9.24 -2.29
CA ILE A 159 -5.96 7.89 -1.77
C ILE A 159 -5.01 7.17 -2.72
N ILE A 160 -3.98 6.53 -2.17
CA ILE A 160 -3.00 5.73 -2.91
C ILE A 160 -3.15 4.30 -2.43
N ILE A 161 -3.47 3.40 -3.36
CA ILE A 161 -3.53 1.95 -3.10
C ILE A 161 -2.32 1.30 -3.76
N LEU A 162 -1.56 0.53 -2.98
CA LEU A 162 -0.36 -0.16 -3.39
C LEU A 162 -0.58 -1.67 -3.21
N ASP A 163 -0.68 -2.41 -4.29
CA ASP A 163 -0.80 -3.88 -4.26
C ASP A 163 0.59 -4.49 -4.47
N GLU A 164 1.31 -4.76 -3.36
CA GLU A 164 2.69 -5.26 -3.34
C GLU A 164 3.68 -4.45 -4.21
N ALA A 165 3.41 -3.16 -4.36
CA ALA A 165 4.09 -2.28 -5.30
C ALA A 165 5.57 -2.01 -4.96
N THR A 166 6.05 -2.39 -3.79
CA THR A 166 7.45 -2.24 -3.39
C THR A 166 8.25 -3.55 -3.48
N SER A 167 7.60 -4.67 -3.78
CA SER A 167 8.22 -6.01 -3.75
C SER A 167 9.36 -6.21 -4.76
N MET A 168 9.25 -5.58 -5.94
CA MET A 168 10.24 -5.68 -7.02
C MET A 168 11.40 -4.68 -6.89
N LEU A 169 11.37 -3.80 -5.88
CA LEU A 169 12.40 -2.79 -5.66
C LEU A 169 13.59 -3.37 -4.91
N ASP A 170 14.80 -2.95 -5.28
CA ASP A 170 15.97 -3.18 -4.45
C ASP A 170 15.83 -2.45 -3.09
N PRO A 171 16.61 -2.83 -2.06
CA PRO A 171 16.45 -2.28 -0.71
C PRO A 171 16.57 -0.76 -0.62
N LEU A 172 17.45 -0.14 -1.42
CA LEU A 172 17.65 1.31 -1.42
C LEU A 172 16.46 2.01 -2.08
N ALA A 173 16.08 1.55 -3.28
CA ALA A 173 14.91 2.05 -4.00
C ALA A 173 13.63 1.94 -3.16
N ARG A 174 13.44 0.81 -2.47
CA ARG A 174 12.31 0.61 -1.56
C ARG A 174 12.28 1.65 -0.45
N GLN A 175 13.42 1.88 0.20
CA GLN A 175 13.53 2.86 1.27
C GLN A 175 13.21 4.28 0.79
N GLU A 176 13.64 4.66 -0.41
CA GLU A 176 13.32 5.95 -1.02
C GLU A 176 11.81 6.11 -1.27
N ILE A 177 11.18 5.06 -1.82
CA ILE A 177 9.72 5.06 -2.07
C ILE A 177 8.93 5.10 -0.76
N LEU A 178 9.32 4.31 0.25
CA LEU A 178 8.66 4.35 1.56
C LEU A 178 8.78 5.74 2.22
N SER A 179 9.94 6.39 2.09
CA SER A 179 10.15 7.76 2.56
C SER A 179 9.27 8.77 1.81
N LEU A 180 9.13 8.59 0.49
CA LEU A 180 8.24 9.40 -0.34
C LEU A 180 6.78 9.22 0.08
N LEU A 181 6.31 7.99 0.26
CA LEU A 181 4.94 7.70 0.71
C LEU A 181 4.66 8.34 2.07
N ARG A 182 5.59 8.23 3.01
CA ARG A 182 5.48 8.87 4.33
C ARG A 182 5.36 10.38 4.22
N ARG A 183 6.13 11.01 3.32
CA ARG A 183 6.04 12.45 3.04
C ARG A 183 4.69 12.81 2.41
N LEU A 184 4.20 12.02 1.45
CA LEU A 184 2.88 12.23 0.84
C LEU A 184 1.75 12.18 1.88
N LYS A 185 1.81 11.25 2.80
CA LYS A 185 0.86 11.16 3.91
C LYS A 185 0.95 12.39 4.82
N ASN A 186 2.14 12.73 5.31
CA ASN A 186 2.33 13.71 6.37
C ASN A 186 2.22 15.16 5.89
N GLU A 187 2.77 15.48 4.71
CA GLU A 187 2.86 16.85 4.19
C GLU A 187 1.73 17.17 3.22
N TYR A 188 1.24 16.16 2.47
CA TYR A 188 0.20 16.36 1.46
C TYR A 188 -1.17 15.79 1.86
N ASN A 189 -1.30 15.29 3.10
CA ASN A 189 -2.55 14.74 3.62
C ASN A 189 -3.15 13.67 2.68
N ARG A 190 -2.33 12.71 2.25
CA ARG A 190 -2.79 11.57 1.44
C ARG A 190 -3.06 10.36 2.32
N SER A 191 -4.13 9.64 2.00
CA SER A 191 -4.38 8.32 2.60
C SER A 191 -3.64 7.26 1.80
N ILE A 192 -3.02 6.30 2.49
CA ILE A 192 -2.29 5.20 1.87
C ILE A 192 -2.89 3.88 2.34
N ILE A 193 -3.15 3.00 1.40
CA ILE A 193 -3.50 1.60 1.66
C ILE A 193 -2.45 0.76 0.97
N SER A 194 -1.67 0.00 1.73
CA SER A 194 -0.65 -0.86 1.16
C SER A 194 -0.92 -2.33 1.51
N ILE A 195 -0.89 -3.17 0.49
CA ILE A 195 -0.82 -4.62 0.64
C ILE A 195 0.66 -4.98 0.60
N THR A 196 1.17 -5.58 1.66
CA THR A 196 2.59 -5.85 1.76
C THR A 196 2.90 -7.01 2.69
N HIS A 197 4.07 -7.63 2.49
CA HIS A 197 4.71 -8.57 3.40
C HIS A 197 6.02 -8.00 3.97
N ASP A 198 6.39 -6.77 3.58
CA ASP A 198 7.62 -6.12 4.05
C ASP A 198 7.42 -5.52 5.44
N LEU A 199 8.19 -6.01 6.42
CA LEU A 199 8.09 -5.58 7.81
C LEU A 199 8.37 -4.08 8.00
N LYS A 200 9.27 -3.47 7.20
CA LYS A 200 9.57 -2.04 7.31
C LYS A 200 8.37 -1.20 6.86
N GLU A 201 7.68 -1.64 5.80
CA GLU A 201 6.47 -0.98 5.32
C GLU A 201 5.34 -1.12 6.34
N ILE A 202 5.19 -2.31 6.94
CA ILE A 202 4.22 -2.58 8.01
C ILE A 202 4.48 -1.69 9.23
N GLU A 203 5.74 -1.51 9.64
CA GLU A 203 6.14 -0.65 10.77
C GLU A 203 5.86 0.84 10.54
N LEU A 204 5.79 1.29 9.28
CA LEU A 204 5.51 2.68 8.92
C LEU A 204 4.01 3.01 8.90
N ALA A 205 3.15 2.02 8.88
CA ALA A 205 1.70 2.21 8.87
C ALA A 205 1.20 2.75 10.23
N ASP A 206 0.08 3.46 10.20
CA ASP A 206 -0.63 3.88 11.41
C ASP A 206 -1.54 2.74 11.93
N LYS A 207 -2.07 1.93 11.00
CA LYS A 207 -2.98 0.84 11.28
C LYS A 207 -2.64 -0.37 10.43
N ILE A 208 -2.81 -1.55 11.00
CA ILE A 208 -2.69 -2.82 10.29
C ILE A 208 -4.06 -3.51 10.29
N VAL A 209 -4.39 -4.09 9.15
CA VAL A 209 -5.55 -4.97 8.95
C VAL A 209 -5.03 -6.34 8.55
N VAL A 210 -5.36 -7.36 9.34
CA VAL A 210 -4.98 -8.75 9.06
C VAL A 210 -6.14 -9.47 8.40
N LEU A 211 -5.92 -9.89 7.15
CA LEU A 211 -6.84 -10.76 6.43
C LEU A 211 -6.36 -12.20 6.51
N ASN A 212 -7.23 -13.09 7.00
CA ASN A 212 -7.00 -14.53 6.98
C ASN A 212 -8.33 -15.23 6.67
N ASP A 213 -8.29 -16.33 5.92
CA ASP A 213 -9.46 -17.13 5.55
C ASP A 213 -10.68 -16.31 5.07
N SER A 214 -10.42 -15.35 4.19
CA SER A 214 -11.45 -14.49 3.61
C SER A 214 -12.12 -13.51 4.58
N GLN A 215 -11.57 -13.30 5.77
CA GLN A 215 -12.12 -12.43 6.81
C GLN A 215 -11.05 -11.51 7.41
N VAL A 216 -11.48 -10.41 8.01
CA VAL A 216 -10.63 -9.59 8.88
C VAL A 216 -10.56 -10.26 10.25
N VAL A 217 -9.41 -10.84 10.58
CA VAL A 217 -9.22 -11.57 11.85
C VAL A 217 -8.69 -10.67 12.97
N LYS A 218 -7.94 -9.63 12.61
CA LYS A 218 -7.39 -8.67 13.57
C LYS A 218 -7.14 -7.32 12.93
N GLN A 219 -7.23 -6.26 13.69
CA GLN A 219 -6.80 -4.92 13.30
C GLN A 219 -6.26 -4.18 14.53
N GLY A 220 -5.29 -3.29 14.32
CA GLY A 220 -4.65 -2.54 15.40
C GLY A 220 -3.45 -1.74 14.90
N THR A 221 -2.72 -1.16 15.82
CA THR A 221 -1.44 -0.47 15.55
C THR A 221 -0.34 -1.49 15.20
N PRO A 222 0.75 -1.06 14.53
CA PRO A 222 1.91 -1.92 14.30
C PRO A 222 2.42 -2.60 15.58
N ALA A 223 2.48 -1.86 16.69
CA ALA A 223 2.95 -2.39 17.96
C ALA A 223 2.07 -3.52 18.51
N GLU A 224 0.75 -3.42 18.33
CA GLU A 224 -0.20 -4.46 18.78
C GLU A 224 -0.17 -5.71 17.92
N ILE A 225 -0.06 -5.54 16.60
CA ILE A 225 -0.07 -6.65 15.65
C ILE A 225 1.29 -7.35 15.60
N LEU A 226 2.38 -6.58 15.50
CA LEU A 226 3.74 -7.13 15.41
C LEU A 226 4.19 -7.82 16.70
N LYS A 227 3.57 -7.57 17.84
CA LYS A 227 3.82 -8.30 19.10
C LYS A 227 3.35 -9.77 19.02
N ASP A 228 2.36 -10.08 18.20
CA ASP A 228 1.72 -11.38 18.09
C ASP A 228 2.48 -12.30 17.13
N LYS A 229 3.50 -12.99 17.68
CA LYS A 229 4.38 -13.85 16.88
C LYS A 229 3.66 -15.02 16.23
N GLU A 230 2.69 -15.60 16.91
CA GLU A 230 1.93 -16.75 16.40
C GLU A 230 1.13 -16.33 15.19
N LEU A 231 0.42 -15.23 15.28
CA LEU A 231 -0.32 -14.65 14.17
C LEU A 231 0.60 -14.33 12.97
N LEU A 232 1.77 -13.71 13.22
CA LEU A 232 2.71 -13.36 12.14
C LEU A 232 3.24 -14.58 11.40
N LEU A 233 3.51 -15.67 12.12
CA LEU A 233 3.95 -16.93 11.53
C LEU A 233 2.82 -17.60 10.74
N GLU A 234 1.59 -17.60 11.28
CA GLU A 234 0.41 -18.15 10.61
C GLU A 234 0.13 -17.46 9.28
N ILE A 235 0.23 -16.14 9.23
CA ILE A 235 -0.02 -15.36 8.01
C ILE A 235 1.20 -15.23 7.08
N GLY A 236 2.35 -15.82 7.44
CA GLY A 236 3.55 -15.88 6.60
C GLY A 236 4.32 -14.55 6.47
N VAL A 237 4.11 -13.59 7.38
CA VAL A 237 4.84 -12.30 7.35
C VAL A 237 6.23 -12.41 7.97
N GLY A 238 6.43 -13.39 8.87
CA GLY A 238 7.66 -13.57 9.62
C GLY A 238 7.75 -12.67 10.87
N VAL A 239 8.72 -12.98 11.72
CA VAL A 239 8.92 -12.26 13.00
C VAL A 239 9.97 -11.17 12.82
N PRO A 240 9.70 -9.92 13.23
CA PRO A 240 10.68 -8.83 13.17
C PRO A 240 12.00 -9.16 13.85
N ALA A 241 13.13 -8.75 13.24
CA ALA A 241 14.46 -8.98 13.79
C ALA A 241 14.64 -8.38 15.19
N SER A 242 14.00 -7.24 15.47
CA SER A 242 13.96 -6.63 16.79
C SER A 242 13.36 -7.55 17.84
N GLN A 243 12.26 -8.25 17.51
CA GLN A 243 11.64 -9.21 18.42
C GLN A 243 12.47 -10.48 18.64
N GLN A 244 13.17 -10.94 17.59
CA GLN A 244 14.09 -12.06 17.73
C GLN A 244 15.22 -11.68 18.67
N LEU A 245 15.79 -10.49 18.53
CA LEU A 245 16.82 -9.96 19.41
C LEU A 245 16.30 -9.76 20.85
N GLN A 246 15.12 -9.18 21.03
CA GLN A 246 14.48 -9.06 22.35
C GLN A 246 14.39 -10.42 23.06
N LYS A 247 13.94 -11.46 22.34
CA LYS A 247 13.85 -12.83 22.89
C LYS A 247 15.23 -13.33 23.37
N LEU A 248 16.25 -13.20 22.53
CA LEU A 248 17.61 -13.63 22.87
C LEU A 248 18.20 -12.88 24.07
N LEU A 249 17.90 -11.60 24.22
CA LEU A 249 18.34 -10.79 25.35
C LEU A 249 17.65 -11.20 26.66
N VAL A 250 16.33 -11.47 26.61
CA VAL A 250 15.56 -12.00 27.76
C VAL A 250 16.09 -13.38 28.18
N GLU A 251 16.37 -14.28 27.23
CA GLU A 251 16.96 -15.60 27.51
C GLU A 251 18.35 -15.50 28.19
N ARG A 252 19.05 -14.37 28.03
CA ARG A 252 20.31 -14.06 28.72
C ARG A 252 20.16 -13.31 30.03
N GLY A 253 18.92 -13.16 30.52
CA GLY A 253 18.62 -12.50 31.79
C GLY A 253 18.60 -10.98 31.74
N ILE A 254 18.53 -10.38 30.56
CA ILE A 254 18.39 -8.92 30.40
C ILE A 254 16.91 -8.57 30.48
N ASP A 255 16.54 -7.72 31.42
CA ASP A 255 15.16 -7.26 31.61
C ASP A 255 14.82 -6.18 30.57
N ILE A 256 14.01 -6.53 29.57
CA ILE A 256 13.62 -5.66 28.48
C ILE A 256 12.12 -5.30 28.62
N PRO A 257 11.71 -4.07 28.25
CA PRO A 257 10.30 -3.67 28.25
C PRO A 257 9.40 -4.68 27.53
N ASN A 258 8.34 -5.13 28.19
CA ASN A 258 7.36 -6.08 27.62
C ASN A 258 6.39 -5.40 26.63
N ARG A 259 6.96 -4.72 25.63
CA ARG A 259 6.24 -4.12 24.49
C ARG A 259 7.01 -4.37 23.21
N TYR A 260 6.34 -4.24 22.08
CA TYR A 260 7.03 -4.20 20.79
C TYR A 260 7.98 -2.99 20.77
N LEU A 261 9.22 -3.24 20.39
CA LEU A 261 10.23 -2.23 20.07
C LEU A 261 10.69 -2.47 18.64
N ASN A 262 10.60 -1.46 17.78
CA ASN A 262 11.27 -1.53 16.49
C ASN A 262 12.79 -1.51 16.66
N LEU A 263 13.54 -1.70 15.57
CA LEU A 263 15.00 -1.85 15.65
C LEU A 263 15.69 -0.59 16.21
N GLU A 264 15.17 0.60 15.89
CA GLU A 264 15.71 1.88 16.36
C GLU A 264 15.42 2.10 17.85
N GLU A 265 14.20 1.82 18.29
CA GLU A 265 13.81 1.89 19.69
C GLU A 265 14.62 0.92 20.55
N LEU A 266 14.80 -0.32 20.06
CA LEU A 266 15.60 -1.33 20.76
C LEU A 266 17.09 -0.90 20.86
N LYS A 267 17.66 -0.37 19.78
CA LYS A 267 19.00 0.18 19.76
C LYS A 267 19.17 1.33 20.75
N ASN A 268 18.22 2.25 20.80
CA ASN A 268 18.27 3.39 21.72
C ASN A 268 18.13 2.92 23.18
N TRP A 269 17.25 1.98 23.45
CA TRP A 269 17.12 1.37 24.77
C TRP A 269 18.42 0.69 25.21
N LEU A 270 19.03 -0.14 24.34
CA LEU A 270 20.33 -0.79 24.64
C LEU A 270 21.44 0.21 24.95
N LYS A 271 21.53 1.31 24.19
CA LYS A 271 22.51 2.37 24.48
C LYS A 271 22.32 2.99 25.87
N GLN A 272 21.08 3.16 26.33
CA GLN A 272 20.78 3.69 27.65
C GLN A 272 21.14 2.72 28.78
N GLN A 273 21.11 1.40 28.53
CA GLN A 273 21.48 0.39 29.52
C GLN A 273 23.02 0.18 29.63
N LEU A 274 23.78 0.62 28.61
CA LEU A 274 25.25 0.48 28.56
C LEU A 274 25.99 1.73 29.08
N GLN A 275 25.25 2.79 29.43
CA GLN A 275 25.78 3.99 30.11
C GLN A 275 25.63 3.88 31.61
#